data_d3a81b65859f8ef9564f10b20d50c6a1
#
_entry.id   d3a81b65859f8ef9564f10b20d50c6a1
#
_cell.length_a   1.000
_cell.length_b   1.000
_cell.length_c   1.000
_cell.angle_alpha   90.00
_cell.angle_beta   90.00
_cell.angle_gamma   90.00
#
_symmetry.space_group_name_H-M   'P 1'
#
loop_
_entity.id
_entity.type
_entity.pdbx_description
1 polymer ?
#
loop_
_entity_poly.entity_id
_entity_poly.type
_entity_poly.pdbx_seq_one_letter_code
_entity_poly.pdbx_strand_id
1 'polypeptide(L)'
;WYVYQLYDVTRIDHFRGFDEYYSIPYGDKTAENGHWEKGPGIGLFRCVEQNLGWHEVIAEDLGYVTDSVRQLVKDSGFPGMKVLEFAFDSRDSGSANDYLPHNYPENSVVYTGTHDNETLNGWFKSITKEEQQMARDYLCDQRTPQKLLHQSFIALAMRSAARMCIIPLQDYLGLDNSCRINTP
;
A
#
# COMPACT_ATOMS: atom_id res chain seq x y z
N TRP A 1 9.03 -18.14 12.09
CA TRP A 1 10.08 -18.11 13.14
C TRP A 1 11.38 -17.45 12.61
N TYR A 2 11.96 -17.97 11.52
CA TYR A 2 13.28 -17.51 11.05
C TYR A 2 13.29 -16.02 10.68
N VAL A 3 12.29 -15.51 9.99
CA VAL A 3 12.17 -14.11 9.59
C VAL A 3 12.14 -13.18 10.81
N TYR A 4 11.42 -13.56 11.87
CA TYR A 4 11.35 -12.81 13.12
C TYR A 4 12.66 -12.81 13.94
N GLN A 5 13.65 -13.64 13.57
CA GLN A 5 15.00 -13.57 14.13
C GLN A 5 15.90 -12.58 13.38
N LEU A 6 15.52 -12.21 12.15
CA LEU A 6 16.34 -11.36 11.28
C LEU A 6 15.87 -9.90 11.25
N TYR A 7 14.57 -9.67 11.45
CA TYR A 7 13.95 -8.36 11.23
C TYR A 7 13.06 -7.97 12.41
N ASP A 8 13.12 -6.69 12.78
CA ASP A 8 12.28 -6.12 13.84
C ASP A 8 10.83 -5.93 13.36
N VAL A 9 10.65 -5.62 12.07
CA VAL A 9 9.32 -5.46 11.44
C VAL A 9 9.29 -6.28 10.15
N THR A 10 8.23 -7.07 9.98
CA THR A 10 8.03 -7.92 8.78
C THR A 10 6.80 -7.48 8.02
N ARG A 11 6.93 -7.21 6.71
CA ARG A 11 5.78 -7.01 5.83
C ARG A 11 5.28 -8.35 5.32
N ILE A 12 4.00 -8.65 5.53
CA ILE A 12 3.34 -9.82 4.95
C ILE A 12 2.60 -9.36 3.69
N ASP A 13 3.03 -9.92 2.57
CA ASP A 13 2.46 -9.65 1.25
C ASP A 13 1.12 -10.34 1.06
N HIS A 14 0.24 -9.74 0.24
CA HIS A 14 -1.08 -10.28 -0.10
C HIS A 14 -1.90 -10.75 1.12
N PHE A 15 -2.02 -9.89 2.13
CA PHE A 15 -2.64 -10.22 3.41
C PHE A 15 -4.10 -10.70 3.28
N ARG A 16 -4.82 -10.24 2.24
CA ARG A 16 -6.17 -10.71 1.96
C ARG A 16 -6.26 -12.23 1.74
N GLY A 17 -5.19 -12.87 1.27
CA GLY A 17 -5.14 -14.32 1.03
C GLY A 17 -5.34 -15.15 2.30
N PHE A 18 -5.17 -14.55 3.48
CA PHE A 18 -5.50 -15.20 4.75
C PHE A 18 -7.00 -15.17 5.08
N ASP A 19 -7.78 -14.26 4.50
CA ASP A 19 -9.25 -14.26 4.59
C ASP A 19 -9.84 -15.22 3.56
N GLU A 20 -9.51 -15.01 2.30
CA GLU A 20 -9.89 -15.88 1.18
C GLU A 20 -8.93 -15.75 0.01
N TYR A 21 -8.77 -16.82 -0.74
CA TYR A 21 -7.93 -16.88 -1.93
C TYR A 21 -8.65 -17.60 -3.08
N TYR A 22 -8.28 -17.25 -4.30
CA TYR A 22 -8.87 -17.84 -5.48
C TYR A 22 -8.11 -19.10 -5.89
N SER A 23 -8.76 -20.26 -5.77
CA SER A 23 -8.21 -21.57 -6.09
C SER A 23 -8.51 -21.94 -7.54
N ILE A 24 -7.48 -22.27 -8.31
CA ILE A 24 -7.60 -22.69 -9.70
C ILE A 24 -7.16 -24.16 -9.80
N PRO A 25 -7.95 -25.05 -10.43
CA PRO A 25 -7.57 -26.46 -10.61
C PRO A 25 -6.21 -26.58 -11.31
N TYR A 26 -5.38 -27.48 -10.79
CA TYR A 26 -4.05 -27.71 -11.36
C TYR A 26 -4.16 -28.17 -12.83
N GLY A 27 -3.42 -27.50 -13.72
CA GLY A 27 -3.41 -27.77 -15.14
C GLY A 27 -4.33 -26.91 -15.99
N ASP A 28 -5.22 -26.13 -15.37
CA ASP A 28 -6.05 -25.17 -16.09
C ASP A 28 -5.20 -24.00 -16.60
N LYS A 29 -5.47 -23.57 -17.85
CA LYS A 29 -4.75 -22.46 -18.48
C LYS A 29 -5.36 -21.08 -18.17
N THR A 30 -6.57 -21.05 -17.65
CA THR A 30 -7.33 -19.85 -17.34
C THR A 30 -7.94 -19.98 -15.95
N ALA A 31 -8.39 -18.85 -15.38
CA ALA A 31 -9.03 -18.81 -14.07
C ALA A 31 -10.55 -19.12 -14.10
N GLU A 32 -11.11 -19.48 -15.26
CA GLU A 32 -12.57 -19.63 -15.44
C GLU A 32 -13.20 -20.69 -14.54
N ASN A 33 -12.48 -21.79 -14.26
CA ASN A 33 -12.95 -22.89 -13.42
C ASN A 33 -12.52 -22.75 -11.95
N GLY A 34 -11.94 -21.62 -11.60
CA GLY A 34 -11.53 -21.34 -10.21
C GLY A 34 -12.71 -20.96 -9.33
N HIS A 35 -12.46 -21.02 -8.02
CA HIS A 35 -13.43 -20.61 -7.00
C HIS A 35 -12.72 -20.04 -5.77
N TRP A 36 -13.46 -19.27 -4.97
CA TRP A 36 -12.94 -18.71 -3.75
C TRP A 36 -12.93 -19.74 -2.62
N GLU A 37 -11.79 -19.86 -1.96
CA GLU A 37 -11.58 -20.70 -0.77
C GLU A 37 -11.33 -19.83 0.46
N LYS A 38 -11.81 -20.27 1.62
CA LYS A 38 -11.54 -19.58 2.88
C LYS A 38 -10.10 -19.84 3.33
N GLY A 39 -9.41 -18.75 3.66
CA GLY A 39 -8.10 -18.80 4.30
C GLY A 39 -8.19 -19.11 5.81
N PRO A 40 -7.04 -19.25 6.49
CA PRO A 40 -6.97 -19.58 7.92
C PRO A 40 -7.44 -18.43 8.83
N GLY A 41 -7.61 -17.24 8.32
CA GLY A 41 -8.07 -16.06 9.03
C GLY A 41 -7.21 -15.70 10.23
N ILE A 42 -7.83 -15.07 11.21
CA ILE A 42 -7.17 -14.62 12.46
C ILE A 42 -6.59 -15.77 13.28
N GLY A 43 -7.10 -17.01 13.07
CA GLY A 43 -6.61 -18.18 13.78
C GLY A 43 -5.12 -18.44 13.58
N LEU A 44 -4.59 -18.20 12.36
CA LEU A 44 -3.16 -18.30 12.06
C LEU A 44 -2.34 -17.32 12.91
N PHE A 45 -2.72 -16.05 12.93
CA PHE A 45 -1.97 -15.02 13.64
C PHE A 45 -2.00 -15.20 15.15
N ARG A 46 -3.13 -15.65 15.71
CA ARG A 46 -3.23 -16.06 17.13
C ARG A 46 -2.32 -17.24 17.44
N CYS A 47 -2.25 -18.23 16.55
CA CYS A 47 -1.34 -19.36 16.71
C CYS A 47 0.14 -18.91 16.67
N VAL A 48 0.49 -18.02 15.75
CA VAL A 48 1.84 -17.43 15.66
C VAL A 48 2.19 -16.71 16.96
N GLU A 49 1.32 -15.84 17.46
CA GLU A 49 1.52 -15.08 18.69
C GLU A 49 1.66 -16.00 19.91
N GLN A 50 0.84 -17.02 20.03
CA GLN A 50 0.90 -17.99 21.14
C GLN A 50 2.21 -18.81 21.17
N ASN A 51 2.80 -19.10 20.02
CA ASN A 51 3.98 -19.95 19.93
C ASN A 51 5.30 -19.17 19.78
N LEU A 52 5.26 -17.96 19.24
CA LEU A 52 6.45 -17.16 18.95
C LEU A 52 6.49 -15.84 19.69
N GLY A 53 5.41 -15.44 20.37
CA GLY A 53 5.25 -14.13 20.96
C GLY A 53 4.77 -13.09 19.94
N TRP A 54 4.56 -11.84 20.41
CA TRP A 54 4.20 -10.72 19.55
C TRP A 54 5.37 -10.29 18.66
N HIS A 55 5.09 -10.05 17.39
CA HIS A 55 6.03 -9.50 16.43
C HIS A 55 5.38 -8.36 15.66
N GLU A 56 6.17 -7.33 15.35
CA GLU A 56 5.71 -6.21 14.52
C GLU A 56 5.55 -6.67 13.06
N VAL A 57 4.33 -6.55 12.55
CA VAL A 57 3.97 -6.96 11.18
C VAL A 57 3.24 -5.82 10.49
N ILE A 58 3.56 -5.57 9.22
CA ILE A 58 2.80 -4.71 8.32
C ILE A 58 1.97 -5.62 7.42
N ALA A 59 0.64 -5.44 7.42
CA ALA A 59 -0.28 -6.16 6.55
C ALA A 59 -0.39 -5.46 5.20
N GLU A 60 0.01 -6.14 4.11
CA GLU A 60 -0.25 -5.59 2.77
C GLU A 60 -1.72 -5.89 2.39
N ASP A 61 -2.57 -4.87 2.54
CA ASP A 61 -4.01 -4.88 2.31
C ASP A 61 -4.42 -4.00 1.13
N LEU A 62 -3.56 -3.93 0.10
CA LEU A 62 -3.80 -3.13 -1.10
C LEU A 62 -4.77 -3.82 -2.07
N GLY A 63 -5.32 -3.04 -3.00
CA GLY A 63 -6.21 -3.54 -4.06
C GLY A 63 -7.67 -3.67 -3.61
N TYR A 64 -8.35 -4.73 -4.06
CA TYR A 64 -9.76 -4.96 -3.74
C TYR A 64 -9.91 -5.51 -2.32
N VAL A 65 -10.31 -4.65 -1.39
CA VAL A 65 -10.46 -4.97 0.04
C VAL A 65 -11.93 -5.12 0.39
N THR A 66 -12.32 -6.32 0.82
CA THR A 66 -13.67 -6.62 1.33
C THR A 66 -13.78 -6.23 2.81
N ASP A 67 -15.01 -6.14 3.33
CA ASP A 67 -15.24 -5.86 4.76
C ASP A 67 -14.62 -6.94 5.66
N SER A 68 -14.60 -8.19 5.21
CA SER A 68 -13.96 -9.30 5.96
C SER A 68 -12.44 -9.14 6.03
N VAL A 69 -11.79 -8.68 4.95
CA VAL A 69 -10.35 -8.36 4.96
C VAL A 69 -10.06 -7.18 5.89
N ARG A 70 -10.88 -6.10 5.84
CA ARG A 70 -10.75 -4.96 6.77
C ARG A 70 -10.87 -5.42 8.22
N GLN A 71 -11.83 -6.31 8.49
CA GLN A 71 -12.02 -6.87 9.83
C GLN A 71 -10.83 -7.74 10.24
N LEU A 72 -10.28 -8.57 9.33
CA LEU A 72 -9.09 -9.39 9.61
C LEU A 72 -7.87 -8.52 9.98
N VAL A 73 -7.61 -7.44 9.22
CA VAL A 73 -6.54 -6.49 9.52
C VAL A 73 -6.76 -5.85 10.90
N LYS A 74 -7.99 -5.41 11.18
CA LYS A 74 -8.35 -4.85 12.48
C LYS A 74 -8.15 -5.85 13.63
N ASP A 75 -8.60 -7.08 13.47
CA ASP A 75 -8.52 -8.13 14.49
C ASP A 75 -7.08 -8.61 14.75
N SER A 76 -6.20 -8.50 13.73
CA SER A 76 -4.77 -8.80 13.88
C SER A 76 -4.01 -7.72 14.66
N GLY A 77 -4.54 -6.50 14.72
CA GLY A 77 -3.85 -5.34 15.28
C GLY A 77 -2.70 -4.81 14.42
N PHE A 78 -2.43 -5.42 13.26
CA PHE A 78 -1.36 -5.00 12.36
C PHE A 78 -1.72 -3.72 11.61
N PRO A 79 -0.77 -2.79 11.40
CA PRO A 79 -0.98 -1.67 10.51
C PRO A 79 -1.18 -2.14 9.07
N GLY A 80 -2.21 -1.64 8.41
CA GLY A 80 -2.39 -1.75 6.97
C GLY A 80 -1.53 -0.77 6.19
N MET A 81 -1.44 -0.95 4.88
CA MET A 81 -0.66 -0.09 4.01
C MET A 81 -1.50 0.99 3.34
N LYS A 82 -0.91 2.15 3.14
CA LYS A 82 -1.43 3.25 2.33
C LYS A 82 -0.37 3.65 1.30
N VAL A 83 -0.78 3.72 0.02
CA VAL A 83 0.10 4.12 -1.09
C VAL A 83 -0.39 5.46 -1.63
N LEU A 84 0.43 6.50 -1.50
CA LEU A 84 0.04 7.87 -1.84
C LEU A 84 -0.28 8.02 -3.34
N GLU A 85 0.41 7.30 -4.22
CA GLU A 85 0.13 7.32 -5.66
C GLU A 85 -1.31 6.90 -6.00
N PHE A 86 -1.97 6.09 -5.17
CA PHE A 86 -3.35 5.65 -5.39
C PHE A 86 -4.40 6.69 -4.97
N ALA A 87 -3.97 7.78 -4.31
CA ALA A 87 -4.89 8.82 -3.83
C ALA A 87 -5.52 9.68 -4.93
N PHE A 88 -4.92 9.71 -6.12
CA PHE A 88 -5.27 10.66 -7.18
C PHE A 88 -5.74 9.96 -8.46
N ASP A 89 -6.57 8.93 -8.30
CA ASP A 89 -7.22 8.24 -9.42
C ASP A 89 -8.53 8.96 -9.76
N SER A 90 -8.66 9.41 -11.01
CA SER A 90 -9.86 10.11 -11.50
C SER A 90 -11.14 9.26 -11.45
N ARG A 91 -11.01 7.93 -11.37
CA ARG A 91 -12.13 6.99 -11.21
C ARG A 91 -12.65 6.92 -9.77
N ASP A 92 -11.87 7.36 -8.79
CA ASP A 92 -12.21 7.46 -7.37
C ASP A 92 -11.80 8.83 -6.80
N SER A 93 -12.36 9.88 -7.38
CA SER A 93 -12.03 11.27 -7.06
C SER A 93 -12.74 11.82 -5.81
N GLY A 94 -13.53 10.98 -5.13
CA GLY A 94 -14.28 11.38 -3.93
C GLY A 94 -13.38 11.60 -2.71
N SER A 95 -13.82 12.47 -1.81
CA SER A 95 -13.12 12.73 -0.54
C SER A 95 -13.07 11.52 0.41
N ALA A 96 -13.82 10.47 0.11
CA ALA A 96 -13.84 9.22 0.86
C ALA A 96 -12.82 8.18 0.39
N ASN A 97 -12.00 8.49 -0.65
CA ASN A 97 -10.95 7.60 -1.10
C ASN A 97 -9.99 7.28 0.05
N ASP A 98 -9.84 5.99 0.36
CA ASP A 98 -9.05 5.46 1.49
C ASP A 98 -7.55 5.79 1.40
N TYR A 99 -7.07 6.19 0.22
CA TYR A 99 -5.67 6.55 -0.02
C TYR A 99 -5.38 8.05 0.12
N LEU A 100 -6.41 8.86 0.33
CA LEU A 100 -6.20 10.28 0.65
C LEU A 100 -5.67 10.43 2.08
N PRO A 101 -4.57 11.18 2.31
CA PRO A 101 -3.90 11.26 3.61
C PRO A 101 -4.78 11.68 4.79
N HIS A 102 -5.84 12.46 4.56
CA HIS A 102 -6.77 12.85 5.63
C HIS A 102 -7.69 11.70 6.10
N ASN A 103 -7.74 10.59 5.35
CA ASN A 103 -8.52 9.38 5.69
C ASN A 103 -7.66 8.28 6.34
N TYR A 104 -6.35 8.48 6.48
CA TYR A 104 -5.49 7.44 7.04
C TYR A 104 -5.81 7.18 8.52
N PRO A 105 -6.02 5.92 8.92
CA PRO A 105 -6.05 5.57 10.32
C PRO A 105 -4.64 5.71 10.92
N GLU A 106 -4.56 6.01 12.21
CA GLU A 106 -3.26 6.09 12.91
C GLU A 106 -2.49 4.78 12.80
N ASN A 107 -3.16 3.63 12.96
CA ASN A 107 -2.54 2.31 12.79
C ASN A 107 -2.40 1.94 11.32
N SER A 108 -1.59 2.69 10.59
CA SER A 108 -1.24 2.43 9.17
C SER A 108 0.21 2.80 8.88
N VAL A 109 0.71 2.30 7.76
CA VAL A 109 2.01 2.65 7.20
C VAL A 109 1.80 3.27 5.83
N VAL A 110 2.23 4.52 5.65
CA VAL A 110 2.15 5.20 4.36
C VAL A 110 3.44 5.01 3.57
N TYR A 111 3.28 4.73 2.28
CA TYR A 111 4.33 4.71 1.27
C TYR A 111 4.04 5.82 0.25
N THR A 112 5.06 6.47 -0.29
CA THR A 112 4.87 7.31 -1.49
C THR A 112 4.49 6.43 -2.67
N GLY A 113 5.23 5.38 -2.91
CA GLY A 113 5.01 4.23 -3.77
C GLY A 113 5.74 3.01 -3.21
N THR A 114 5.43 1.81 -3.67
CA THR A 114 6.15 0.57 -3.31
C THR A 114 7.20 0.24 -4.37
N HIS A 115 7.89 -0.91 -4.22
CA HIS A 115 8.81 -1.43 -5.24
C HIS A 115 8.12 -1.80 -6.57
N ASP A 116 6.79 -1.99 -6.56
CA ASP A 116 5.99 -2.31 -7.76
C ASP A 116 5.46 -1.05 -8.45
N ASN A 117 5.48 0.09 -7.78
CA ASN A 117 5.01 1.36 -8.31
C ASN A 117 6.10 2.06 -9.14
N GLU A 118 5.72 3.11 -9.83
CA GLU A 118 6.64 4.06 -10.45
C GLU A 118 7.35 4.90 -9.37
N THR A 119 8.38 5.65 -9.74
CA THR A 119 8.86 6.72 -8.85
C THR A 119 7.86 7.89 -8.86
N LEU A 120 7.80 8.68 -7.79
CA LEU A 120 6.90 9.86 -7.73
C LEU A 120 7.01 10.77 -8.95
N ASN A 121 8.23 11.03 -9.43
CA ASN A 121 8.42 11.84 -10.62
C ASN A 121 7.99 11.12 -11.91
N GLY A 122 8.18 9.81 -11.98
CA GLY A 122 7.70 8.97 -13.09
C GLY A 122 6.17 8.92 -13.10
N TRP A 123 5.58 8.55 -11.98
CA TRP A 123 4.13 8.47 -11.78
C TRP A 123 3.43 9.80 -12.10
N PHE A 124 3.87 10.93 -11.53
CA PHE A 124 3.24 12.22 -11.78
C PHE A 124 3.32 12.64 -13.26
N LYS A 125 4.32 12.15 -13.98
CA LYS A 125 4.47 12.38 -15.42
C LYS A 125 3.54 11.48 -16.25
N SER A 126 3.27 10.26 -15.78
CA SER A 126 2.48 9.24 -16.50
C SER A 126 0.96 9.42 -16.33
N ILE A 127 0.50 9.95 -15.21
CA ILE A 127 -0.93 10.17 -14.93
C ILE A 127 -1.53 11.27 -15.82
N THR A 128 -2.85 11.27 -15.94
CA THR A 128 -3.60 12.23 -16.77
C THR A 128 -3.46 13.67 -16.26
N LYS A 129 -3.76 14.65 -17.13
CA LYS A 129 -3.75 16.06 -16.73
C LYS A 129 -4.77 16.38 -15.65
N GLU A 130 -5.90 15.68 -15.64
CA GLU A 130 -6.92 15.77 -14.62
C GLU A 130 -6.38 15.31 -13.25
N GLU A 131 -5.76 14.15 -13.22
CA GLU A 131 -5.14 13.59 -12.00
C GLU A 131 -3.96 14.45 -11.51
N GLN A 132 -3.14 14.98 -12.42
CA GLN A 132 -2.11 15.94 -12.06
C GLN A 132 -2.69 17.18 -11.39
N GLN A 133 -3.83 17.69 -11.90
CA GLN A 133 -4.49 18.84 -11.31
C GLN A 133 -5.10 18.49 -9.95
N MET A 134 -5.78 17.35 -9.82
CA MET A 134 -6.29 16.86 -8.53
C MET A 134 -5.19 16.79 -7.46
N ALA A 135 -4.05 16.22 -7.81
CA ALA A 135 -2.91 16.11 -6.91
C ALA A 135 -2.37 17.50 -6.51
N ARG A 136 -2.26 18.43 -7.44
CA ARG A 136 -1.83 19.82 -7.17
C ARG A 136 -2.82 20.58 -6.31
N ASP A 137 -4.12 20.41 -6.55
CA ASP A 137 -5.18 21.03 -5.76
C ASP A 137 -5.14 20.52 -4.31
N TYR A 138 -4.97 19.22 -4.14
CA TYR A 138 -4.84 18.60 -2.81
C TYR A 138 -3.59 19.09 -2.06
N LEU A 139 -2.46 19.22 -2.77
CA LEU A 139 -1.21 19.77 -2.22
C LEU A 139 -1.31 21.29 -1.94
N CYS A 140 -2.34 21.98 -2.44
CA CYS A 140 -2.40 23.46 -2.52
C CYS A 140 -1.14 24.04 -3.18
N ASP A 141 -0.56 23.36 -4.17
CA ASP A 141 0.72 23.71 -4.80
C ASP A 141 0.62 23.77 -6.33
N GLN A 142 0.30 24.93 -6.84
CA GLN A 142 0.19 25.19 -8.28
C GLN A 142 1.50 25.69 -8.92
N ARG A 143 2.53 25.98 -8.13
CA ARG A 143 3.70 26.74 -8.59
C ARG A 143 4.99 25.92 -8.62
N THR A 144 5.12 24.94 -7.76
CA THR A 144 6.34 24.11 -7.71
C THR A 144 6.57 23.41 -9.04
N PRO A 145 7.77 23.58 -9.65
CA PRO A 145 8.13 22.87 -10.87
C PRO A 145 7.96 21.34 -10.69
N GLN A 146 7.49 20.65 -11.72
CA GLN A 146 7.21 19.21 -11.67
C GLN A 146 8.39 18.41 -11.11
N LYS A 147 9.61 18.71 -11.53
CA LYS A 147 10.83 18.01 -11.07
C LYS A 147 11.11 18.10 -9.56
N LEU A 148 10.47 19.05 -8.85
CA LEU A 148 10.63 19.26 -7.41
C LEU A 148 9.37 18.86 -6.63
N LEU A 149 8.29 18.48 -7.33
CA LEU A 149 6.99 18.20 -6.71
C LEU A 149 7.02 16.96 -5.81
N HIS A 150 7.95 16.03 -6.06
CA HIS A 150 8.18 14.88 -5.18
C HIS A 150 8.41 15.31 -3.72
N GLN A 151 9.04 16.46 -3.47
CA GLN A 151 9.25 16.98 -2.11
C GLN A 151 7.92 17.34 -1.42
N SER A 152 6.96 17.90 -2.17
CA SER A 152 5.63 18.21 -1.66
C SER A 152 4.84 16.93 -1.32
N PHE A 153 4.95 15.88 -2.15
CA PHE A 153 4.34 14.58 -1.89
C PHE A 153 4.97 13.88 -0.68
N ILE A 154 6.29 13.91 -0.56
CA ILE A 154 6.99 13.37 0.62
C ILE A 154 6.54 14.11 1.89
N ALA A 155 6.49 15.44 1.85
CA ALA A 155 6.03 16.22 2.98
C ALA A 155 4.56 15.93 3.34
N LEU A 156 3.71 15.67 2.35
CA LEU A 156 2.32 15.26 2.54
C LEU A 156 2.23 13.89 3.25
N ALA A 157 2.97 12.89 2.75
CA ALA A 157 3.02 11.56 3.37
C ALA A 157 3.49 11.64 4.83
N MET A 158 4.57 12.38 5.09
CA MET A 158 5.15 12.53 6.44
C MET A 158 4.25 13.32 7.42
N ARG A 159 3.31 14.12 6.94
CA ARG A 159 2.35 14.88 7.76
C ARG A 159 1.04 14.13 7.98
N SER A 160 0.86 12.96 7.38
CA SER A 160 -0.35 12.15 7.56
C SER A 160 -0.45 11.60 8.99
N ALA A 161 -1.62 11.04 9.33
CA ALA A 161 -1.84 10.40 10.62
C ALA A 161 -1.17 9.01 10.74
N ALA A 162 -0.63 8.46 9.65
CA ALA A 162 0.02 7.15 9.65
C ALA A 162 1.18 7.09 10.66
N ARG A 163 1.25 6.00 11.43
CA ARG A 163 2.31 5.81 12.46
C ARG A 163 3.72 5.67 11.89
N MET A 164 3.83 5.32 10.62
CA MET A 164 5.11 5.14 9.90
C MET A 164 4.99 5.63 8.47
N CYS A 165 6.06 6.24 7.96
CA CYS A 165 6.18 6.66 6.56
C CYS A 165 7.43 6.01 5.96
N ILE A 166 7.26 5.26 4.87
CA ILE A 166 8.35 4.61 4.14
C ILE A 166 8.44 5.23 2.76
N ILE A 167 9.60 5.76 2.43
CA ILE A 167 9.86 6.49 1.19
C ILE A 167 10.97 5.77 0.42
N PRO A 168 10.71 5.30 -0.81
CA PRO A 168 11.78 4.79 -1.68
C PRO A 168 12.89 5.83 -1.86
N LEU A 169 14.12 5.37 -1.83
CA LEU A 169 15.28 6.28 -1.98
C LEU A 169 15.23 7.07 -3.28
N GLN A 170 14.70 6.47 -4.35
CA GLN A 170 14.49 7.11 -5.65
C GLN A 170 13.57 8.32 -5.55
N ASP A 171 12.49 8.21 -4.78
CA ASP A 171 11.56 9.31 -4.55
C ASP A 171 12.21 10.43 -3.74
N TYR A 172 12.93 10.06 -2.68
CA TYR A 172 13.63 11.02 -1.84
C TYR A 172 14.67 11.83 -2.63
N LEU A 173 15.36 11.18 -3.57
CA LEU A 173 16.34 11.82 -4.45
C LEU A 173 15.71 12.51 -5.68
N GLY A 174 14.40 12.39 -5.88
CA GLY A 174 13.69 12.97 -7.03
C GLY A 174 14.06 12.35 -8.37
N LEU A 175 14.38 11.06 -8.38
CA LEU A 175 14.73 10.31 -9.58
C LEU A 175 13.48 9.90 -10.38
N ASP A 176 13.68 9.57 -11.65
CA ASP A 176 12.61 9.10 -12.53
C ASP A 176 12.61 7.56 -12.66
N ASN A 177 11.71 7.03 -13.51
CA ASN A 177 11.52 5.59 -13.69
C ASN A 177 12.75 4.83 -14.21
N SER A 178 13.74 5.52 -14.78
CA SER A 178 14.98 4.86 -15.22
C SER A 178 15.80 4.33 -14.04
N CYS A 179 15.50 4.78 -12.83
CA CYS A 179 16.16 4.39 -11.59
C CYS A 179 15.40 3.33 -10.79
N ARG A 180 14.32 2.77 -11.35
CA ARG A 180 13.62 1.64 -10.73
C ARG A 180 14.49 0.40 -10.73
N ILE A 181 14.54 -0.28 -9.58
CA ILE A 181 15.26 -1.56 -9.44
C ILE A 181 14.32 -2.72 -9.85
N ASN A 182 13.04 -2.60 -9.51
CA ASN A 182 11.99 -3.54 -9.90
C ASN A 182 11.12 -2.93 -11.01
N THR A 183 10.92 -3.70 -12.09
CA THR A 183 10.05 -3.34 -13.23
C THR A 183 9.09 -4.51 -13.46
N PRO A 184 7.96 -4.58 -12.72
CA PRO A 184 6.97 -5.64 -12.83
C PRO A 184 6.29 -5.70 -14.20
#